data_8ab7f25e7bb8ccb8a277759ff3712ca0
#
_entry.id   8ab7f25e7bb8ccb8a277759ff3712ca0
#
_cell.length_a   1.000
_cell.length_b   1.000
_cell.length_c   1.000
_cell.angle_alpha   90.00
_cell.angle_beta   90.00
_cell.angle_gamma   90.00
#
_symmetry.space_group_name_H-M   'P 1'
#
loop_
_entity.id
_entity.type
_entity.pdbx_description
1 polymer ?
#
loop_
_entity_poly.entity_id
_entity_poly.type
_entity_poly.pdbx_seq_one_letter_code
_entity_poly.pdbx_strand_id
1 'polypeptide(L)'
;LHRLLPARAWVLRSNQPQDVSRNEIVPGDMLLIEEGEQIPADARLIEAADMRVDLSSLTGESQPKRRTAEPVTDGHLLDIPNLVFAGTPVLSGRGRAVVFATGMQTEFGKIAQLSTTVVTGLSPLQKEITKVTHVVALLSVAMGMVFFVIGLSMGLGLWISAIFGIGIIVANVPEGLLPTVTLALALGSQRMAKRQALIKQLTSVETLGCTSVICTDKTGTLTENRMRVARFYVDHLEVEVQESRLVIAGRVTTAIEAEEYAPLFNAIIHCHNAKRVRQTDDRPSVTGDPTEVALVEFALDHGLLHREPLARMGELPFDADRKRMATLHWHESRLVAFVKGAPESLMPLC
;
A
#
# COMPACT_ATOMS: atom_id res chain seq x y z
N LEU A 1 -1.17 13.39 -0.96
CA LEU A 1 0.01 13.59 -0.10
C LEU A 1 -0.26 14.57 1.04
N HIS A 2 -0.82 15.77 0.77
CA HIS A 2 -1.15 16.75 1.81
C HIS A 2 -2.10 16.23 2.91
N ARG A 3 -2.88 15.18 2.66
CA ARG A 3 -3.82 14.59 3.63
C ARG A 3 -3.16 13.55 4.56
N LEU A 4 -1.94 13.12 4.26
CA LEU A 4 -1.21 12.11 5.04
C LEU A 4 -0.23 12.72 6.06
N LEU A 5 -0.12 14.04 6.11
CA LEU A 5 0.72 14.73 7.08
C LEU A 5 -0.17 15.57 8.00
N PRO A 6 0.14 15.66 9.30
CA PRO A 6 -0.64 16.44 10.24
C PRO A 6 -0.53 17.93 9.90
N ALA A 7 -1.58 18.68 10.17
CA ALA A 7 -1.57 20.13 9.93
C ALA A 7 -0.72 20.87 10.96
N ARG A 8 -0.65 20.37 12.18
CA ARG A 8 0.03 20.94 13.34
C ARG A 8 0.82 19.87 14.09
N ALA A 9 1.78 20.28 14.88
CA ALA A 9 2.56 19.39 15.72
C ALA A 9 3.10 20.13 16.96
N TRP A 10 3.34 19.39 18.01
CA TRP A 10 3.95 19.90 19.23
C TRP A 10 5.47 19.88 19.13
N VAL A 11 6.10 21.03 19.35
CA VAL A 11 7.55 21.19 19.41
C VAL A 11 7.97 21.81 20.74
N LEU A 12 9.13 21.46 21.22
CA LEU A 12 9.74 22.07 22.40
C LEU A 12 10.76 23.11 21.97
N ARG A 13 10.41 24.39 22.08
CA ARG A 13 11.32 25.53 21.81
C ARG A 13 11.54 26.33 23.08
N SER A 14 12.79 26.68 23.39
CA SER A 14 13.15 27.36 24.63
C SER A 14 12.58 26.69 25.90
N ASN A 15 12.57 25.37 25.91
CA ASN A 15 12.04 24.51 26.97
C ASN A 15 10.54 24.68 27.25
N GLN A 16 9.77 25.25 26.29
CA GLN A 16 8.32 25.38 26.36
C GLN A 16 7.66 24.63 25.21
N PRO A 17 6.63 23.79 25.47
CA PRO A 17 5.85 23.16 24.43
C PRO A 17 5.08 24.23 23.64
N GLN A 18 5.16 24.16 22.32
CA GLN A 18 4.46 25.05 21.39
C GLN A 18 3.77 24.20 20.33
N ASP A 19 2.50 24.47 20.08
CA ASP A 19 1.77 23.91 18.95
C ASP A 19 2.04 24.78 17.72
N VAL A 20 2.76 24.23 16.74
CA VAL A 20 3.17 24.94 15.53
C VAL A 20 2.54 24.34 14.28
N SER A 21 2.40 25.15 13.24
CA SER A 21 2.03 24.63 11.93
C SER A 21 3.14 23.73 11.37
N ARG A 22 2.78 22.67 10.69
CA ARG A 22 3.73 21.79 9.98
C ARG A 22 4.74 22.57 9.14
N ASN A 23 4.32 23.65 8.51
CA ASN A 23 5.15 24.46 7.63
C ASN A 23 6.21 25.29 8.37
N GLU A 24 6.10 25.40 9.69
CA GLU A 24 7.01 26.14 10.57
C GLU A 24 8.03 25.23 11.26
N ILE A 25 7.95 23.92 11.03
CA ILE A 25 8.90 22.94 11.55
C ILE A 25 10.20 23.00 10.74
N VAL A 26 11.31 23.14 11.45
CA VAL A 26 12.65 23.22 10.85
C VAL A 26 13.58 22.16 11.42
N PRO A 27 14.64 21.77 10.68
CA PRO A 27 15.69 20.91 11.23
C PRO A 27 16.28 21.52 12.50
N GLY A 28 16.42 20.69 13.55
CA GLY A 28 16.83 21.09 14.89
C GLY A 28 15.67 21.31 15.87
N ASP A 29 14.42 21.38 15.41
CA ASP A 29 13.26 21.38 16.31
C ASP A 29 13.16 20.06 17.08
N MET A 30 12.73 20.14 18.33
CA MET A 30 12.45 18.97 19.14
C MET A 30 10.95 18.67 19.12
N LEU A 31 10.56 17.59 18.45
CA LEU A 31 9.18 17.11 18.42
C LEU A 31 8.81 16.43 19.73
N LEU A 32 7.62 16.69 20.20
CA LEU A 32 6.93 15.92 21.22
C LEU A 32 5.91 15.02 20.48
N ILE A 33 6.03 13.72 20.68
CA ILE A 33 5.28 12.73 19.90
C ILE A 33 4.50 11.83 20.85
N GLU A 34 3.20 11.72 20.62
CA GLU A 34 2.27 10.93 21.44
C GLU A 34 1.49 9.91 20.61
N GLU A 35 0.91 8.93 21.28
CA GLU A 35 0.04 7.92 20.68
C GLU A 35 -1.12 8.54 19.91
N GLY A 36 -1.42 8.01 18.71
CA GLY A 36 -2.48 8.50 17.83
C GLY A 36 -2.05 9.64 16.92
N GLU A 37 -0.89 10.24 17.13
CA GLU A 37 -0.39 11.33 16.28
C GLU A 37 0.31 10.78 15.01
N GLN A 38 0.34 11.63 13.99
CA GLN A 38 1.17 11.41 12.81
C GLN A 38 2.46 12.24 12.91
N ILE A 39 3.58 11.62 12.56
CA ILE A 39 4.89 12.26 12.60
C ILE A 39 4.99 13.28 11.47
N PRO A 40 5.30 14.58 11.78
CA PRO A 40 5.26 15.68 10.80
C PRO A 40 6.52 15.79 9.94
N ALA A 41 7.66 15.27 10.40
CA ALA A 41 8.97 15.41 9.78
C ALA A 41 9.86 14.20 10.12
N ASP A 42 10.92 13.96 9.36
CA ASP A 42 11.89 12.92 9.71
C ASP A 42 12.72 13.39 10.90
N ALA A 43 12.76 12.57 11.92
CA ALA A 43 13.39 12.93 13.18
C ALA A 43 14.11 11.76 13.85
N ARG A 44 15.10 12.08 14.69
CA ARG A 44 15.84 11.11 15.50
C ARG A 44 15.32 11.15 16.93
N LEU A 45 14.90 10.01 17.43
CA LEU A 45 14.48 9.83 18.80
C LEU A 45 15.66 10.02 19.77
N ILE A 46 15.44 10.83 20.79
CA ILE A 46 16.32 11.01 21.93
C ILE A 46 15.71 10.45 23.23
N GLU A 47 14.38 10.32 23.25
CA GLU A 47 13.62 9.63 24.29
C GLU A 47 12.49 8.84 23.63
N ALA A 48 12.25 7.63 24.11
CA ALA A 48 11.14 6.79 23.66
C ALA A 48 10.66 5.89 24.80
N ALA A 49 9.35 5.85 25.03
CA ALA A 49 8.70 4.97 25.99
C ALA A 49 7.65 4.14 25.26
N ASP A 50 7.92 2.83 25.11
CA ASP A 50 7.06 1.82 24.45
C ASP A 50 6.48 2.25 23.09
N MET A 51 7.30 3.00 22.33
CA MET A 51 6.88 3.60 21.07
C MET A 51 6.82 2.57 19.95
N ARG A 52 5.67 2.49 19.26
CA ARG A 52 5.45 1.71 18.07
C ARG A 52 4.88 2.59 16.97
N VAL A 53 5.43 2.44 15.78
CA VAL A 53 5.08 3.25 14.61
C VAL A 53 4.70 2.33 13.45
N ASP A 54 3.65 2.68 12.72
CA ASP A 54 3.28 2.02 11.49
C ASP A 54 4.05 2.65 10.32
N LEU A 55 4.86 1.84 9.67
CA LEU A 55 5.66 2.24 8.51
C LEU A 55 5.03 1.82 7.16
N SER A 56 3.80 1.34 7.16
CA SER A 56 3.15 0.83 5.95
C SER A 56 3.12 1.83 4.79
N SER A 57 3.04 3.13 5.09
CA SER A 57 3.11 4.20 4.09
C SER A 57 4.45 4.30 3.36
N LEU A 58 5.54 3.77 3.94
CA LEU A 58 6.89 3.80 3.38
C LEU A 58 7.37 2.42 2.91
N THR A 59 7.00 1.35 3.62
CA THR A 59 7.49 -0.01 3.37
C THR A 59 6.44 -0.90 2.72
N GLY A 60 5.16 -0.53 2.78
CA GLY A 60 4.04 -1.39 2.39
C GLY A 60 3.71 -2.50 3.40
N GLU A 61 4.45 -2.62 4.51
CA GLU A 61 4.24 -3.64 5.54
C GLU A 61 3.45 -3.08 6.71
N SER A 62 2.30 -3.70 7.02
CA SER A 62 1.38 -3.24 8.08
C SER A 62 1.82 -3.63 9.49
N GLN A 63 2.96 -4.32 9.67
CA GLN A 63 3.43 -4.72 10.98
C GLN A 63 4.07 -3.52 11.70
N PRO A 64 3.54 -3.11 12.88
CA PRO A 64 4.11 -2.01 13.66
C PRO A 64 5.55 -2.28 14.08
N LYS A 65 6.43 -1.32 13.86
CA LYS A 65 7.84 -1.42 14.29
C LYS A 65 8.07 -0.69 15.61
N ARG A 66 8.75 -1.35 16.55
CA ARG A 66 9.20 -0.74 17.80
C ARG A 66 10.26 0.32 17.49
N ARG A 67 10.19 1.44 18.18
CA ARG A 67 11.17 2.52 18.11
C ARG A 67 11.77 2.79 19.47
N THR A 68 13.09 2.99 19.52
CA THR A 68 13.85 3.22 20.72
C THR A 68 14.77 4.42 20.55
N ALA A 69 15.26 5.00 21.63
CA ALA A 69 16.24 6.09 21.57
C ALA A 69 17.70 5.61 21.53
N GLU A 70 17.92 4.29 21.56
CA GLU A 70 19.27 3.72 21.58
C GLU A 70 20.03 4.06 20.29
N PRO A 71 21.30 4.52 20.40
CA PRO A 71 22.09 4.83 19.22
C PRO A 71 22.45 3.57 18.43
N VAL A 72 22.18 3.60 17.13
CA VAL A 72 22.54 2.53 16.19
C VAL A 72 23.36 3.15 15.06
N THR A 73 24.46 2.50 14.71
CA THR A 73 25.41 2.98 13.69
C THR A 73 25.21 2.34 12.34
N ASP A 74 24.64 1.14 12.27
CA ASP A 74 24.52 0.35 11.04
C ASP A 74 23.10 -0.13 10.80
N GLY A 75 22.67 -0.16 9.54
CA GLY A 75 21.37 -0.68 9.12
C GLY A 75 20.77 0.06 7.93
N HIS A 76 19.75 -0.53 7.32
CA HIS A 76 18.94 0.17 6.33
C HIS A 76 18.15 1.30 7.01
N LEU A 77 18.09 2.47 6.41
CA LEU A 77 17.53 3.70 7.01
C LEU A 77 16.16 3.49 7.70
N LEU A 78 15.26 2.77 7.03
CA LEU A 78 13.90 2.51 7.55
C LEU A 78 13.86 1.50 8.71
N ASP A 79 14.92 0.70 8.88
CA ASP A 79 15.02 -0.30 9.95
C ASP A 79 15.75 0.22 11.20
N ILE A 80 16.40 1.37 11.10
CA ILE A 80 17.09 2.01 12.24
C ILE A 80 16.05 2.36 13.32
N PRO A 81 16.12 1.77 14.53
CA PRO A 81 15.08 1.89 15.53
C PRO A 81 14.96 3.28 16.17
N ASN A 82 15.98 4.12 16.11
CA ASN A 82 15.97 5.47 16.68
C ASN A 82 15.55 6.55 15.65
N LEU A 83 15.04 6.15 14.46
CA LEU A 83 14.52 7.07 13.47
C LEU A 83 12.99 6.94 13.36
N VAL A 84 12.34 8.08 13.17
CA VAL A 84 10.92 8.19 12.86
C VAL A 84 10.73 9.05 11.63
N PHE A 85 9.71 8.77 10.84
CA PHE A 85 9.57 9.31 9.50
C PHE A 85 8.25 10.06 9.31
N ALA A 86 8.28 11.10 8.52
CA ALA A 86 7.10 11.90 8.16
C ALA A 86 5.98 11.03 7.58
N GLY A 87 4.73 11.31 7.97
CA GLY A 87 3.54 10.64 7.46
C GLY A 87 3.26 9.26 8.06
N THR A 88 4.05 8.82 9.05
CA THR A 88 3.83 7.56 9.75
C THR A 88 3.07 7.78 11.07
N PRO A 89 2.00 7.01 11.35
CA PRO A 89 1.26 7.14 12.60
C PRO A 89 1.93 6.42 13.75
N VAL A 90 1.83 7.01 14.94
CA VAL A 90 2.25 6.41 16.22
C VAL A 90 1.09 5.58 16.76
N LEU A 91 1.29 4.28 16.89
CA LEU A 91 0.24 3.36 17.34
C LEU A 91 0.23 3.17 18.85
N SER A 92 1.37 3.36 19.51
CA SER A 92 1.47 3.32 20.97
C SER A 92 2.71 4.04 21.46
N GLY A 93 2.68 4.46 22.73
CA GLY A 93 3.80 5.09 23.40
C GLY A 93 3.99 6.56 23.11
N ARG A 94 5.12 7.10 23.59
CA ARG A 94 5.48 8.51 23.43
C ARG A 94 6.99 8.67 23.27
N GLY A 95 7.40 9.79 22.67
CA GLY A 95 8.83 10.07 22.50
C GLY A 95 9.15 11.53 22.27
N ARG A 96 10.45 11.84 22.35
CA ARG A 96 11.00 13.12 21.91
C ARG A 96 11.99 12.88 20.79
N ALA A 97 11.93 13.68 19.74
CA ALA A 97 12.77 13.49 18.58
C ALA A 97 13.29 14.82 18.04
N VAL A 98 14.53 14.83 17.57
CA VAL A 98 15.12 15.98 16.91
C VAL A 98 14.93 15.88 15.41
N VAL A 99 14.30 16.86 14.80
CA VAL A 99 14.05 16.93 13.35
C VAL A 99 15.39 17.05 12.61
N PHE A 100 15.59 16.22 11.59
CA PHE A 100 16.75 16.33 10.71
C PHE A 100 16.37 16.60 9.24
N ALA A 101 15.14 16.27 8.81
CA ALA A 101 14.68 16.58 7.45
C ALA A 101 13.19 16.95 7.45
N THR A 102 12.82 17.91 6.60
CA THR A 102 11.46 18.42 6.44
C THR A 102 11.03 18.49 4.98
N GLY A 103 9.74 18.51 4.71
CA GLY A 103 9.15 18.70 3.38
C GLY A 103 9.65 17.67 2.37
N MET A 104 10.18 18.15 1.24
CA MET A 104 10.66 17.29 0.14
C MET A 104 11.97 16.57 0.45
N GLN A 105 12.65 16.91 1.54
CA GLN A 105 13.87 16.22 1.97
C GLN A 105 13.60 15.01 2.86
N THR A 106 12.37 14.83 3.34
CA THR A 106 11.94 13.63 4.06
C THR A 106 11.88 12.42 3.14
N GLU A 107 11.94 11.20 3.68
CA GLU A 107 11.79 9.97 2.89
C GLU A 107 10.44 9.96 2.17
N PHE A 108 9.39 10.38 2.84
CA PHE A 108 8.07 10.55 2.23
C PHE A 108 8.06 11.62 1.12
N GLY A 109 8.79 12.72 1.31
CA GLY A 109 8.96 13.77 0.32
C GLY A 109 9.70 13.29 -0.92
N LYS A 110 10.74 12.47 -0.76
CA LYS A 110 11.49 11.86 -1.89
C LYS A 110 10.57 10.93 -2.73
N ILE A 111 9.74 10.10 -2.08
CA ILE A 111 8.75 9.26 -2.76
C ILE A 111 7.76 10.14 -3.53
N ALA A 112 7.30 11.23 -2.92
CA ALA A 112 6.42 12.20 -3.55
C ALA A 112 7.03 12.83 -4.79
N GLN A 113 8.29 13.23 -4.71
CA GLN A 113 9.04 13.81 -5.83
C GLN A 113 9.19 12.81 -6.98
N LEU A 114 9.56 11.57 -6.69
CA LEU A 114 9.66 10.52 -7.69
C LEU A 114 8.32 10.27 -8.40
N SER A 115 7.22 10.33 -7.64
CA SER A 115 5.86 10.19 -8.21
C SER A 115 5.44 11.35 -9.11
N THR A 116 5.93 12.57 -8.85
CA THR A 116 5.60 13.77 -9.65
C THR A 116 6.55 13.98 -10.84
N THR A 117 7.77 13.48 -10.77
CA THR A 117 8.78 13.59 -11.84
C THR A 117 8.63 12.57 -12.96
N VAL A 118 7.68 11.64 -12.85
CA VAL A 118 7.31 10.76 -13.97
C VAL A 118 6.75 11.64 -15.09
N VAL A 119 7.64 12.17 -15.93
CA VAL A 119 7.27 12.82 -17.19
C VAL A 119 6.61 11.75 -18.03
N THR A 120 5.32 11.90 -18.26
CA THR A 120 4.59 11.09 -19.23
C THR A 120 5.15 11.42 -20.61
N GLY A 121 6.21 10.72 -21.01
CA GLY A 121 6.76 10.81 -22.35
C GLY A 121 5.72 10.36 -23.37
N LEU A 122 5.88 10.77 -24.63
CA LEU A 122 5.07 10.29 -25.74
C LEU A 122 5.11 8.76 -25.77
N SER A 123 3.95 8.15 -25.97
CA SER A 123 3.86 6.69 -26.13
C SER A 123 4.62 6.22 -27.38
N PRO A 124 5.03 4.94 -27.46
CA PRO A 124 5.66 4.39 -28.66
C PRO A 124 4.88 4.69 -29.92
N LEU A 125 3.54 4.49 -29.90
CA LEU A 125 2.65 4.77 -31.03
C LEU A 125 2.64 6.26 -31.37
N GLN A 126 2.57 7.16 -30.39
CA GLN A 126 2.61 8.60 -30.64
C GLN A 126 3.92 9.02 -31.32
N LYS A 127 5.06 8.43 -30.94
CA LYS A 127 6.36 8.68 -31.58
C LYS A 127 6.36 8.22 -33.03
N GLU A 128 5.80 7.05 -33.34
CA GLU A 128 5.73 6.53 -34.70
C GLU A 128 4.74 7.34 -35.55
N ILE A 129 3.59 7.72 -35.02
CA ILE A 129 2.64 8.60 -35.68
C ILE A 129 3.29 9.94 -36.04
N THR A 130 4.04 10.53 -35.09
CA THR A 130 4.75 11.79 -35.33
C THR A 130 5.78 11.66 -36.46
N LYS A 131 6.54 10.55 -36.52
CA LYS A 131 7.49 10.28 -37.60
C LYS A 131 6.76 10.17 -38.95
N VAL A 132 5.71 9.36 -39.02
CA VAL A 132 4.90 9.19 -40.26
C VAL A 132 4.34 10.54 -40.72
N THR A 133 3.78 11.33 -39.79
CA THR A 133 3.25 12.67 -40.11
C THR A 133 4.32 13.60 -40.67
N HIS A 134 5.56 13.59 -40.13
CA HIS A 134 6.67 14.39 -40.66
C HIS A 134 7.07 13.96 -42.08
N VAL A 135 7.15 12.63 -42.31
CA VAL A 135 7.50 12.10 -43.64
C VAL A 135 6.41 12.48 -44.68
N VAL A 136 5.14 12.31 -44.33
CA VAL A 136 4.01 12.67 -45.21
C VAL A 136 3.98 14.17 -45.47
N ALA A 137 4.20 15.00 -44.43
CA ALA A 137 4.26 16.46 -44.61
C ALA A 137 5.38 16.90 -45.57
N LEU A 138 6.60 16.30 -45.41
CA LEU A 138 7.72 16.59 -46.31
C LEU A 138 7.40 16.21 -47.77
N LEU A 139 6.82 15.01 -47.99
CA LEU A 139 6.40 14.53 -49.30
C LEU A 139 5.33 15.45 -49.89
N SER A 140 4.36 15.86 -49.08
CA SER A 140 3.27 16.76 -49.52
C SER A 140 3.81 18.13 -49.98
N VAL A 141 4.74 18.71 -49.23
CA VAL A 141 5.41 19.98 -49.61
C VAL A 141 6.22 19.81 -50.87
N ALA A 142 6.98 18.69 -51.00
CA ALA A 142 7.71 18.43 -52.23
C ALA A 142 6.80 18.30 -53.48
N MET A 143 5.72 17.54 -53.35
CA MET A 143 4.70 17.39 -54.40
C MET A 143 4.05 18.74 -54.75
N GLY A 144 3.61 19.49 -53.72
CA GLY A 144 3.05 20.82 -53.94
C GLY A 144 3.97 21.76 -54.68
N MET A 145 5.27 21.72 -54.37
CA MET A 145 6.27 22.52 -55.07
C MET A 145 6.47 22.06 -56.53
N VAL A 146 6.48 20.76 -56.79
CA VAL A 146 6.57 20.22 -58.17
C VAL A 146 5.37 20.66 -58.98
N PHE A 147 4.13 20.54 -58.46
CA PHE A 147 2.95 20.97 -59.17
C PHE A 147 2.83 22.47 -59.32
N PHE A 148 3.35 23.26 -58.40
CA PHE A 148 3.52 24.70 -58.54
C PHE A 148 4.38 25.05 -59.74
N VAL A 149 5.56 24.41 -59.86
CA VAL A 149 6.48 24.64 -61.00
C VAL A 149 5.88 24.20 -62.31
N ILE A 150 5.18 23.05 -62.34
CA ILE A 150 4.46 22.58 -63.54
C ILE A 150 3.38 23.59 -63.94
N GLY A 151 2.59 24.11 -63.02
CA GLY A 151 1.57 25.12 -63.30
C GLY A 151 2.15 26.39 -63.90
N LEU A 152 3.27 26.85 -63.38
CA LEU A 152 4.00 28.01 -63.98
C LEU A 152 4.48 27.71 -65.40
N SER A 153 5.03 26.52 -65.65
CA SER A 153 5.50 26.12 -66.98
C SER A 153 4.38 25.99 -68.03
N MET A 154 3.19 25.66 -67.58
CA MET A 154 1.98 25.60 -68.40
C MET A 154 1.30 26.97 -68.64
N GLY A 155 1.85 28.04 -68.03
CA GLY A 155 1.37 29.41 -68.21
C GLY A 155 0.11 29.76 -67.41
N LEU A 156 -0.21 29.02 -66.36
CA LEU A 156 -1.41 29.24 -65.49
C LEU A 156 -1.32 30.51 -64.63
N GLY A 157 -0.20 31.22 -64.66
CA GLY A 157 0.02 32.38 -63.82
C GLY A 157 0.33 32.02 -62.35
N LEU A 158 1.06 32.92 -61.65
CA LEU A 158 1.63 32.68 -60.34
C LEU A 158 0.57 32.34 -59.25
N TRP A 159 -0.57 33.05 -59.28
CA TRP A 159 -1.63 32.92 -58.27
C TRP A 159 -2.36 31.58 -58.35
N ILE A 160 -2.70 31.16 -59.57
CA ILE A 160 -3.41 29.90 -59.80
C ILE A 160 -2.51 28.71 -59.47
N SER A 161 -1.23 28.78 -59.91
CA SER A 161 -0.22 27.73 -59.60
C SER A 161 0.02 27.60 -58.11
N ALA A 162 0.07 28.71 -57.35
CA ALA A 162 0.23 28.72 -55.92
C ALA A 162 -0.96 28.07 -55.19
N ILE A 163 -2.22 28.45 -55.57
CA ILE A 163 -3.44 27.86 -55.00
C ILE A 163 -3.47 26.36 -55.25
N PHE A 164 -3.11 25.92 -56.48
CA PHE A 164 -3.09 24.51 -56.83
C PHE A 164 -2.04 23.73 -56.03
N GLY A 165 -0.82 24.28 -55.88
CA GLY A 165 0.26 23.67 -55.04
C GLY A 165 -0.15 23.54 -53.56
N ILE A 166 -0.74 24.62 -52.99
CA ILE A 166 -1.27 24.61 -51.61
C ILE A 166 -2.39 23.58 -51.48
N GLY A 167 -3.32 23.50 -52.45
CA GLY A 167 -4.41 22.49 -52.43
C GLY A 167 -3.86 21.06 -52.32
N ILE A 168 -2.79 20.73 -53.06
CA ILE A 168 -2.13 19.42 -52.98
C ILE A 168 -1.51 19.17 -51.62
N ILE A 169 -0.84 20.17 -51.05
CA ILE A 169 -0.25 20.04 -49.71
C ILE A 169 -1.34 19.72 -48.68
N VAL A 170 -2.42 20.50 -48.67
CA VAL A 170 -3.55 20.33 -47.72
C VAL A 170 -4.25 18.98 -47.91
N ALA A 171 -4.48 18.56 -49.17
CA ALA A 171 -5.15 17.28 -49.44
C ALA A 171 -4.39 16.05 -48.96
N ASN A 172 -3.07 16.14 -48.78
CA ASN A 172 -2.23 15.04 -48.32
C ASN A 172 -1.97 15.06 -46.79
N VAL A 173 -2.50 16.04 -46.06
CA VAL A 173 -2.35 16.04 -44.57
C VAL A 173 -3.26 14.95 -43.98
N PRO A 174 -2.74 14.01 -43.22
CA PRO A 174 -3.52 12.90 -42.64
C PRO A 174 -4.31 13.33 -41.40
N GLU A 175 -5.30 14.24 -41.57
CA GLU A 175 -6.09 14.81 -40.48
C GLU A 175 -6.88 13.75 -39.67
N GLY A 176 -7.27 12.64 -40.33
CA GLY A 176 -8.03 11.55 -39.72
C GLY A 176 -7.21 10.61 -38.81
N LEU A 177 -5.87 10.64 -38.87
CA LEU A 177 -5.05 9.64 -38.18
C LEU A 177 -5.15 9.75 -36.64
N LEU A 178 -4.99 10.95 -36.10
CA LEU A 178 -5.00 11.17 -34.65
C LEU A 178 -6.38 10.91 -34.01
N PRO A 179 -7.52 11.42 -34.59
CA PRO A 179 -8.86 11.09 -34.11
C PRO A 179 -9.17 9.60 -34.12
N THR A 180 -8.77 8.89 -35.19
CA THR A 180 -9.00 7.43 -35.32
C THR A 180 -8.27 6.64 -34.25
N VAL A 181 -6.99 6.96 -33.99
CA VAL A 181 -6.21 6.32 -32.94
C VAL A 181 -6.80 6.61 -31.54
N THR A 182 -7.16 7.86 -31.29
CA THR A 182 -7.79 8.25 -30.02
C THR A 182 -9.10 7.50 -29.79
N LEU A 183 -9.93 7.35 -30.81
CA LEU A 183 -11.17 6.59 -30.74
C LEU A 183 -10.91 5.10 -30.47
N ALA A 184 -9.94 4.50 -31.15
CA ALA A 184 -9.57 3.11 -30.96
C ALA A 184 -9.08 2.85 -29.52
N LEU A 185 -8.24 3.74 -28.96
CA LEU A 185 -7.77 3.67 -27.57
C LEU A 185 -8.93 3.86 -26.58
N ALA A 186 -9.86 4.77 -26.85
CA ALA A 186 -11.05 4.99 -26.02
C ALA A 186 -11.95 3.75 -25.98
N LEU A 187 -12.19 3.11 -27.12
CA LEU A 187 -12.94 1.86 -27.20
C LEU A 187 -12.21 0.71 -26.49
N GLY A 188 -10.88 0.66 -26.59
CA GLY A 188 -10.03 -0.27 -25.84
C GLY A 188 -10.18 -0.09 -24.33
N SER A 189 -10.07 1.15 -23.86
CA SER A 189 -10.27 1.51 -22.45
C SER A 189 -11.67 1.13 -21.93
N GLN A 190 -12.71 1.38 -22.73
CA GLN A 190 -14.08 1.00 -22.38
C GLN A 190 -14.25 -0.53 -22.25
N ARG A 191 -13.65 -1.31 -23.15
CA ARG A 191 -13.66 -2.78 -23.07
C ARG A 191 -12.93 -3.29 -21.83
N MET A 192 -11.81 -2.68 -21.47
CA MET A 192 -11.05 -3.01 -20.27
C MET A 192 -11.83 -2.66 -19.00
N ALA A 193 -12.48 -1.50 -18.94
CA ALA A 193 -13.34 -1.10 -17.82
C ALA A 193 -14.48 -2.10 -17.59
N LYS A 194 -15.11 -2.63 -18.65
CA LYS A 194 -16.12 -3.71 -18.54
C LYS A 194 -15.58 -5.00 -17.93
N ARG A 195 -14.26 -5.23 -18.00
CA ARG A 195 -13.56 -6.35 -17.36
C ARG A 195 -12.90 -5.96 -16.03
N GLN A 196 -13.38 -4.88 -15.40
CA GLN A 196 -12.87 -4.36 -14.11
C GLN A 196 -11.42 -3.85 -14.16
N ALA A 197 -10.84 -3.66 -15.34
CA ALA A 197 -9.54 -3.04 -15.52
C ALA A 197 -9.72 -1.55 -15.84
N LEU A 198 -9.64 -0.70 -14.81
CA LEU A 198 -9.81 0.75 -14.93
C LEU A 198 -8.47 1.40 -15.30
N ILE A 199 -8.42 2.04 -16.47
CA ILE A 199 -7.25 2.76 -16.95
C ILE A 199 -7.49 4.27 -16.84
N LYS A 200 -6.58 4.97 -16.16
CA LYS A 200 -6.67 6.42 -15.94
C LYS A 200 -6.19 7.25 -17.14
N GLN A 201 -5.26 6.72 -17.94
CA GLN A 201 -4.66 7.41 -19.09
C GLN A 201 -4.81 6.55 -20.34
N LEU A 202 -5.32 7.14 -21.44
CA LEU A 202 -5.52 6.41 -22.71
C LEU A 202 -4.21 5.83 -23.28
N THR A 203 -3.10 6.51 -23.10
CA THR A 203 -1.77 6.04 -23.51
C THR A 203 -1.36 4.75 -22.82
N SER A 204 -1.86 4.49 -21.60
CA SER A 204 -1.59 3.26 -20.86
C SER A 204 -2.23 2.01 -21.48
N VAL A 205 -3.31 2.18 -22.26
CA VAL A 205 -3.95 1.08 -23.02
C VAL A 205 -2.98 0.47 -24.03
N GLU A 206 -2.28 1.34 -24.75
CA GLU A 206 -1.27 0.95 -25.72
C GLU A 206 -0.06 0.30 -25.03
N THR A 207 0.46 0.98 -23.99
CA THR A 207 1.64 0.51 -23.25
C THR A 207 1.42 -0.87 -22.66
N LEU A 208 0.21 -1.14 -22.15
CA LEU A 208 -0.14 -2.44 -21.58
C LEU A 208 -0.05 -3.57 -22.62
N GLY A 209 -0.42 -3.29 -23.87
CA GLY A 209 -0.36 -4.29 -24.96
C GLY A 209 1.05 -4.65 -25.42
N CYS A 210 2.06 -3.83 -25.12
CA CYS A 210 3.46 -4.04 -25.52
C CYS A 210 4.42 -4.21 -24.35
N THR A 211 3.90 -4.39 -23.11
CA THR A 211 4.76 -4.63 -21.95
C THR A 211 5.47 -5.97 -22.01
N SER A 212 6.77 -5.98 -21.74
CA SER A 212 7.59 -7.18 -21.59
C SER A 212 7.95 -7.46 -20.12
N VAL A 213 7.81 -6.46 -19.24
CA VAL A 213 8.10 -6.57 -17.80
C VAL A 213 6.95 -5.95 -17.02
N ILE A 214 6.48 -6.67 -16.01
CA ILE A 214 5.44 -6.22 -15.10
C ILE A 214 6.06 -6.14 -13.70
N CYS A 215 6.11 -4.92 -13.15
CA CYS A 215 6.48 -4.68 -11.76
C CYS A 215 5.19 -4.50 -10.95
N THR A 216 4.97 -5.34 -9.96
CA THR A 216 3.77 -5.29 -9.13
C THR A 216 4.14 -5.24 -7.65
N ASP A 217 3.38 -4.51 -6.87
CA ASP A 217 3.45 -4.59 -5.42
C ASP A 217 2.82 -5.91 -4.93
N LYS A 218 3.34 -6.43 -3.82
CA LYS A 218 2.82 -7.65 -3.18
C LYS A 218 1.55 -7.34 -2.37
N THR A 219 1.66 -6.37 -1.45
CA THR A 219 0.67 -6.14 -0.40
C THR A 219 -0.51 -5.31 -0.92
N GLY A 220 -1.73 -5.84 -0.83
CA GLY A 220 -2.93 -5.16 -1.33
C GLY A 220 -3.08 -5.13 -2.86
N THR A 221 -2.13 -5.72 -3.62
CA THR A 221 -2.15 -5.86 -5.08
C THR A 221 -2.22 -7.32 -5.47
N LEU A 222 -1.19 -8.12 -5.14
CA LEU A 222 -1.22 -9.58 -5.32
C LEU A 222 -1.95 -10.27 -4.17
N THR A 223 -1.99 -9.66 -3.02
CA THR A 223 -2.68 -10.11 -1.82
C THR A 223 -3.79 -9.12 -1.44
N GLU A 224 -4.74 -9.57 -0.64
CA GLU A 224 -5.84 -8.74 -0.14
C GLU A 224 -5.44 -7.86 1.08
N ASN A 225 -4.16 -7.84 1.45
CA ASN A 225 -3.67 -7.22 2.70
C ASN A 225 -4.46 -7.71 3.93
N ARG A 226 -4.87 -8.97 3.91
CA ARG A 226 -5.65 -9.62 4.94
C ARG A 226 -5.05 -10.98 5.24
N MET A 227 -4.73 -11.23 6.50
CA MET A 227 -4.28 -12.54 6.95
C MET A 227 -5.48 -13.44 7.21
N ARG A 228 -5.30 -14.75 6.98
CA ARG A 228 -6.25 -15.76 7.43
C ARG A 228 -5.52 -17.05 7.77
N VAL A 229 -6.12 -17.88 8.59
CA VAL A 229 -5.62 -19.21 8.90
C VAL A 229 -5.77 -20.09 7.66
N ALA A 230 -4.65 -20.54 7.10
CA ALA A 230 -4.62 -21.44 5.95
C ALA A 230 -4.46 -22.89 6.37
N ARG A 231 -3.65 -23.13 7.41
CA ARG A 231 -3.38 -24.47 7.96
C ARG A 231 -3.09 -24.39 9.44
N PHE A 232 -3.35 -25.46 10.16
CA PHE A 232 -2.86 -25.65 11.51
C PHE A 232 -2.40 -27.09 11.71
N TYR A 233 -1.51 -27.27 12.66
CA TYR A 233 -0.95 -28.57 13.02
C TYR A 233 -1.23 -28.82 14.49
N VAL A 234 -1.84 -29.95 14.80
CA VAL A 234 -2.18 -30.34 16.16
C VAL A 234 -2.21 -31.86 16.26
N ASP A 235 -1.65 -32.41 17.32
CA ASP A 235 -1.60 -33.85 17.60
C ASP A 235 -1.17 -34.72 16.40
N HIS A 236 -0.04 -34.33 15.75
CA HIS A 236 0.51 -34.99 14.56
C HIS A 236 -0.38 -34.92 13.30
N LEU A 237 -1.47 -34.13 13.30
CA LEU A 237 -2.36 -33.93 12.17
C LEU A 237 -2.19 -32.56 11.58
N GLU A 238 -2.01 -32.50 10.26
CA GLU A 238 -2.10 -31.27 9.49
C GLU A 238 -3.53 -31.08 9.01
N VAL A 239 -4.08 -29.91 9.30
CA VAL A 239 -5.44 -29.53 8.89
C VAL A 239 -5.35 -28.33 7.98
N GLU A 240 -5.85 -28.47 6.75
CA GLU A 240 -5.96 -27.36 5.80
C GLU A 240 -7.34 -26.69 5.94
N VAL A 241 -7.35 -25.36 5.95
CA VAL A 241 -8.57 -24.55 6.07
C VAL A 241 -8.93 -24.01 4.68
N GLN A 242 -10.05 -24.47 4.13
CA GLN A 242 -10.62 -24.03 2.87
C GLN A 242 -11.96 -23.33 3.10
N GLU A 243 -11.98 -21.99 3.11
CA GLU A 243 -13.16 -21.19 3.47
C GLU A 243 -13.79 -21.62 4.81
N SER A 244 -14.97 -22.21 4.77
CA SER A 244 -15.67 -22.74 5.96
C SER A 244 -15.53 -24.26 6.12
N ARG A 245 -14.57 -24.89 5.44
CA ARG A 245 -14.34 -26.34 5.45
C ARG A 245 -12.93 -26.65 5.93
N LEU A 246 -12.80 -27.75 6.62
CA LEU A 246 -11.53 -28.27 7.07
C LEU A 246 -11.21 -29.55 6.29
N VAL A 247 -9.97 -29.66 5.84
CA VAL A 247 -9.50 -30.84 5.12
C VAL A 247 -8.44 -31.55 5.98
N ILE A 248 -8.74 -32.74 6.43
CA ILE A 248 -7.86 -33.59 7.24
C ILE A 248 -7.54 -34.84 6.43
N ALA A 249 -6.27 -35.08 6.13
CA ALA A 249 -5.82 -36.22 5.34
C ALA A 249 -6.60 -36.41 4.01
N GLY A 250 -6.95 -35.30 3.34
CA GLY A 250 -7.73 -35.30 2.09
C GLY A 250 -9.25 -35.51 2.26
N ARG A 251 -9.76 -35.62 3.48
CA ARG A 251 -11.19 -35.71 3.77
C ARG A 251 -11.73 -34.35 4.23
N VAL A 252 -12.81 -33.89 3.63
CA VAL A 252 -13.49 -32.66 3.99
C VAL A 252 -14.37 -32.90 5.20
N THR A 253 -14.23 -32.08 6.23
CA THR A 253 -15.12 -32.02 7.39
C THR A 253 -15.58 -30.58 7.63
N THR A 254 -16.77 -30.40 8.15
CA THR A 254 -17.33 -29.09 8.52
C THR A 254 -17.36 -28.88 10.03
N ALA A 255 -17.12 -29.92 10.80
CA ALA A 255 -17.19 -29.87 12.26
C ALA A 255 -15.82 -30.21 12.86
N ILE A 256 -15.38 -29.35 13.76
CA ILE A 256 -14.24 -29.62 14.66
C ILE A 256 -14.89 -30.10 15.98
N GLU A 257 -15.30 -31.37 16.01
CA GLU A 257 -15.97 -31.93 17.20
C GLU A 257 -15.00 -32.56 18.20
N ALA A 258 -13.70 -32.59 17.90
CA ALA A 258 -12.79 -33.31 18.77
C ALA A 258 -12.42 -32.46 20.00
N GLU A 259 -12.72 -32.97 21.19
CA GLU A 259 -12.20 -32.48 22.47
C GLU A 259 -10.68 -32.35 22.48
N GLU A 260 -10.00 -33.16 21.66
CA GLU A 260 -8.55 -33.14 21.45
C GLU A 260 -8.02 -31.78 20.98
N TYR A 261 -8.81 -31.00 20.24
CA TYR A 261 -8.41 -29.67 19.73
C TYR A 261 -8.82 -28.53 20.68
N ALA A 262 -9.50 -28.83 21.77
CA ALA A 262 -9.99 -27.82 22.71
C ALA A 262 -8.89 -26.89 23.25
N PRO A 263 -7.66 -27.37 23.59
CA PRO A 263 -6.60 -26.48 24.03
C PRO A 263 -6.21 -25.43 22.99
N LEU A 264 -6.06 -25.83 21.71
CA LEU A 264 -5.73 -24.93 20.62
C LEU A 264 -6.83 -23.88 20.44
N PHE A 265 -8.11 -24.31 20.36
CA PHE A 265 -9.22 -23.39 20.15
C PHE A 265 -9.46 -22.47 21.33
N ASN A 266 -9.27 -22.94 22.56
CA ASN A 266 -9.30 -22.09 23.74
C ASN A 266 -8.19 -21.02 23.69
N ALA A 267 -6.99 -21.36 23.26
CA ALA A 267 -5.92 -20.39 23.09
C ALA A 267 -6.27 -19.34 22.01
N ILE A 268 -6.86 -19.74 20.88
CA ILE A 268 -7.31 -18.83 19.82
C ILE A 268 -8.39 -17.88 20.34
N ILE A 269 -9.37 -18.39 21.08
CA ILE A 269 -10.54 -17.64 21.56
C ILE A 269 -10.18 -16.67 22.69
N HIS A 270 -9.25 -17.04 23.55
CA HIS A 270 -8.99 -16.30 24.78
C HIS A 270 -7.69 -15.50 24.77
N CYS A 271 -6.70 -15.87 23.94
CA CYS A 271 -5.41 -15.18 23.89
C CYS A 271 -5.33 -14.18 22.73
N HIS A 272 -6.13 -13.10 22.79
CA HIS A 272 -6.11 -12.01 21.82
C HIS A 272 -6.65 -10.71 22.42
N ASN A 273 -6.33 -9.58 21.77
CA ASN A 273 -6.83 -8.24 22.04
C ASN A 273 -7.73 -7.70 20.91
N ALA A 274 -8.01 -8.51 19.89
CA ALA A 274 -8.89 -8.13 18.79
C ALA A 274 -10.32 -7.87 19.30
N LYS A 275 -10.96 -6.83 18.79
CA LYS A 275 -12.28 -6.36 19.18
C LYS A 275 -13.29 -6.58 18.05
N ARG A 276 -14.48 -7.04 18.39
CA ARG A 276 -15.60 -7.12 17.45
C ARG A 276 -16.26 -5.75 17.35
N VAL A 277 -16.41 -5.25 16.15
CA VAL A 277 -17.12 -4.01 15.85
C VAL A 277 -18.41 -4.39 15.12
N ARG A 278 -19.55 -3.94 15.61
CA ARG A 278 -20.82 -4.07 14.88
C ARG A 278 -20.80 -3.10 13.70
N GLN A 279 -20.74 -3.63 12.50
CA GLN A 279 -21.06 -2.84 11.32
C GLN A 279 -22.56 -2.99 10.99
N THR A 280 -23.08 -1.99 10.24
CA THR A 280 -24.47 -1.94 9.75
C THR A 280 -24.82 -3.06 8.75
N ASP A 281 -23.83 -3.76 8.23
CA ASP A 281 -23.97 -4.97 7.41
C ASP A 281 -23.84 -6.22 8.27
N ASP A 282 -24.64 -7.24 7.98
CA ASP A 282 -24.93 -8.47 8.76
C ASP A 282 -23.70 -9.31 9.20
N ARG A 283 -22.46 -8.92 8.90
CA ARG A 283 -21.24 -9.61 9.36
C ARG A 283 -20.49 -8.76 10.38
N PRO A 284 -20.20 -9.31 11.58
CA PRO A 284 -19.35 -8.61 12.54
C PRO A 284 -17.95 -8.44 11.96
N SER A 285 -17.43 -7.20 11.91
CA SER A 285 -16.05 -6.94 11.59
C SER A 285 -15.19 -7.08 12.84
N VAL A 286 -13.96 -7.58 12.65
CA VAL A 286 -12.97 -7.72 13.73
C VAL A 286 -11.85 -6.72 13.47
N THR A 287 -11.43 -5.99 14.50
CA THR A 287 -10.33 -5.01 14.43
C THR A 287 -9.27 -5.34 15.46
N GLY A 288 -8.00 -5.15 15.11
CA GLY A 288 -6.87 -5.45 15.98
C GLY A 288 -5.61 -5.77 15.18
N ASP A 289 -4.65 -6.43 15.82
CA ASP A 289 -3.47 -6.97 15.13
C ASP A 289 -3.89 -7.95 14.02
N PRO A 290 -3.31 -7.88 12.81
CA PRO A 290 -3.71 -8.74 11.70
C PRO A 290 -3.70 -10.24 11.99
N THR A 291 -2.73 -10.71 12.79
CA THR A 291 -2.64 -12.11 13.20
C THR A 291 -3.79 -12.49 14.13
N GLU A 292 -4.11 -11.62 15.07
CA GLU A 292 -5.22 -11.84 16.01
C GLU A 292 -6.56 -11.80 15.30
N VAL A 293 -6.73 -10.85 14.37
CA VAL A 293 -7.93 -10.76 13.53
C VAL A 293 -8.13 -12.05 12.76
N ALA A 294 -7.08 -12.59 12.12
CA ALA A 294 -7.16 -13.85 11.37
C ALA A 294 -7.59 -15.03 12.23
N LEU A 295 -7.07 -15.13 13.47
CA LEU A 295 -7.43 -16.18 14.40
C LEU A 295 -8.90 -16.06 14.88
N VAL A 296 -9.32 -14.85 15.21
CA VAL A 296 -10.72 -14.60 15.67
C VAL A 296 -11.73 -14.79 14.53
N GLU A 297 -11.42 -14.36 13.31
CA GLU A 297 -12.25 -14.62 12.14
C GLU A 297 -12.37 -16.13 11.86
N PHE A 298 -11.25 -16.86 11.93
CA PHE A 298 -11.28 -18.33 11.85
C PHE A 298 -12.22 -18.95 12.90
N ALA A 299 -12.13 -18.48 14.15
CA ALA A 299 -13.01 -18.96 15.22
C ALA A 299 -14.50 -18.61 14.98
N LEU A 300 -14.79 -17.45 14.38
CA LEU A 300 -16.14 -17.05 13.99
C LEU A 300 -16.71 -17.93 12.87
N ASP A 301 -15.93 -18.11 11.80
CA ASP A 301 -16.35 -18.86 10.60
C ASP A 301 -16.63 -20.34 10.90
N HIS A 302 -15.97 -20.89 11.92
CA HIS A 302 -16.13 -22.29 12.35
C HIS A 302 -16.99 -22.47 13.59
N GLY A 303 -17.70 -21.41 14.04
CA GLY A 303 -18.64 -21.49 15.17
C GLY A 303 -17.99 -21.77 16.52
N LEU A 304 -16.68 -21.56 16.68
CA LEU A 304 -15.96 -21.85 17.92
C LEU A 304 -16.28 -20.85 19.05
N LEU A 305 -16.83 -19.70 18.73
CA LEU A 305 -17.13 -18.61 19.67
C LEU A 305 -18.47 -18.75 20.39
N HIS A 306 -19.19 -19.86 20.21
CA HIS A 306 -20.40 -20.16 20.99
C HIS A 306 -20.11 -20.65 22.42
N ARG A 307 -18.84 -20.87 22.77
CA ARG A 307 -18.45 -21.19 24.14
C ARG A 307 -18.46 -19.91 24.97
N GLU A 308 -18.94 -20.00 26.22
CA GLU A 308 -18.90 -18.86 27.13
C GLU A 308 -17.48 -18.38 27.34
N PRO A 309 -17.22 -17.07 27.16
CA PRO A 309 -15.89 -16.53 27.33
C PRO A 309 -15.46 -16.64 28.80
N LEU A 310 -14.30 -17.22 29.05
CA LEU A 310 -13.71 -17.31 30.38
C LEU A 310 -13.36 -15.89 30.89
N ALA A 311 -13.62 -15.67 32.18
CA ALA A 311 -13.28 -14.40 32.81
C ALA A 311 -11.76 -14.16 32.74
N ARG A 312 -11.34 -13.07 32.10
CA ARG A 312 -9.93 -12.67 32.00
C ARG A 312 -9.49 -11.99 33.27
N MET A 313 -8.49 -12.56 33.94
CA MET A 313 -7.95 -12.08 35.21
C MET A 313 -6.70 -11.22 35.04
N GLY A 314 -5.96 -11.43 33.95
CA GLY A 314 -4.74 -10.69 33.68
C GLY A 314 -4.19 -10.92 32.28
N GLU A 315 -3.19 -10.13 31.93
CA GLU A 315 -2.52 -10.18 30.64
C GLU A 315 -1.03 -9.93 30.81
N LEU A 316 -0.24 -10.68 30.07
CA LEU A 316 1.13 -10.34 29.71
C LEU A 316 1.09 -9.96 28.22
N PRO A 317 1.11 -8.67 27.88
CA PRO A 317 0.95 -8.22 26.49
C PRO A 317 2.06 -8.77 25.59
N PHE A 318 1.82 -8.74 24.27
CA PHE A 318 2.84 -9.14 23.31
C PHE A 318 4.07 -8.24 23.46
N ASP A 319 5.21 -8.89 23.49
CA ASP A 319 6.51 -8.23 23.59
C ASP A 319 7.40 -8.78 22.46
N ALA A 320 8.05 -7.87 21.71
CA ALA A 320 8.84 -8.24 20.54
C ALA A 320 10.11 -9.01 20.88
N ASP A 321 10.69 -8.79 22.07
CA ASP A 321 11.89 -9.50 22.51
C ASP A 321 11.53 -10.91 22.97
N ARG A 322 10.42 -11.04 23.68
CA ARG A 322 9.87 -12.33 24.11
C ARG A 322 9.14 -13.07 23.00
N LYS A 323 8.71 -12.38 21.95
CA LYS A 323 7.92 -12.87 20.80
C LYS A 323 6.68 -13.68 21.20
N ARG A 324 6.08 -13.37 22.35
CA ARG A 324 4.89 -14.05 22.88
C ARG A 324 4.04 -13.15 23.76
N MET A 325 2.77 -13.50 23.86
CA MET A 325 1.84 -12.94 24.84
C MET A 325 1.14 -14.05 25.60
N ALA A 326 0.59 -13.72 26.76
CA ALA A 326 -0.24 -14.62 27.55
C ALA A 326 -1.44 -13.91 28.13
N THR A 327 -2.54 -14.63 28.26
CA THR A 327 -3.73 -14.18 28.97
C THR A 327 -4.06 -15.18 30.10
N LEU A 328 -4.45 -14.66 31.25
CA LEU A 328 -4.77 -15.44 32.43
C LEU A 328 -6.30 -15.48 32.60
N HIS A 329 -6.83 -16.66 32.79
CA HIS A 329 -8.28 -16.89 32.90
C HIS A 329 -8.60 -17.80 34.06
N TRP A 330 -9.78 -17.60 34.65
CA TRP A 330 -10.31 -18.50 35.66
C TRP A 330 -11.18 -19.56 35.01
N HIS A 331 -10.81 -20.82 35.15
CA HIS A 331 -11.55 -21.95 34.59
C HIS A 331 -11.62 -23.10 35.61
N GLU A 332 -12.81 -23.58 35.90
CA GLU A 332 -13.06 -24.70 36.84
C GLU A 332 -12.26 -24.61 38.14
N SER A 333 -12.27 -23.43 38.78
CA SER A 333 -11.57 -23.16 40.04
C SER A 333 -10.00 -23.24 39.92
N ARG A 334 -9.47 -23.14 38.70
CA ARG A 334 -8.03 -23.08 38.42
C ARG A 334 -7.68 -21.84 37.60
N LEU A 335 -6.50 -21.32 37.83
CA LEU A 335 -5.93 -20.28 36.98
C LEU A 335 -5.27 -20.95 35.77
N VAL A 336 -5.76 -20.64 34.58
CA VAL A 336 -5.24 -21.15 33.30
C VAL A 336 -4.61 -20.01 32.53
N ALA A 337 -3.43 -20.24 31.98
CA ALA A 337 -2.75 -19.32 31.07
C ALA A 337 -2.86 -19.84 29.64
N PHE A 338 -3.40 -19.01 28.73
CA PHE A 338 -3.32 -19.25 27.30
C PHE A 338 -2.18 -18.39 26.75
N VAL A 339 -1.25 -19.04 26.04
CA VAL A 339 -0.04 -18.39 25.53
C VAL A 339 0.00 -18.56 24.02
N LYS A 340 0.32 -17.50 23.31
CA LYS A 340 0.62 -17.53 21.88
C LYS A 340 1.92 -16.78 21.58
N GLY A 341 2.64 -17.22 20.57
CA GLY A 341 3.91 -16.59 20.18
C GLY A 341 4.62 -17.37 19.09
N ALA A 342 5.82 -16.92 18.76
CA ALA A 342 6.67 -17.58 17.80
C ALA A 342 7.09 -18.97 18.30
N PRO A 343 7.10 -20.00 17.43
CA PRO A 343 7.45 -21.38 17.83
C PRO A 343 8.79 -21.47 18.54
N GLU A 344 9.80 -20.79 18.04
CA GLU A 344 11.14 -20.76 18.66
C GLU A 344 11.17 -20.18 20.07
N SER A 345 10.16 -19.39 20.41
CA SER A 345 10.01 -18.77 21.74
C SER A 345 9.17 -19.59 22.69
N LEU A 346 8.24 -20.41 22.16
CA LEU A 346 7.35 -21.25 22.97
C LEU A 346 7.89 -22.65 23.20
N MET A 347 8.44 -23.31 22.17
CA MET A 347 8.91 -24.70 22.30
C MET A 347 9.90 -24.97 23.43
N PRO A 348 10.83 -24.04 23.77
CA PRO A 348 11.72 -24.26 24.92
C PRO A 348 11.02 -24.21 26.28
N LEU A 349 9.77 -23.79 26.34
CA LEU A 349 8.97 -23.64 27.57
C LEU A 349 7.96 -24.79 27.75
N CYS A 350 7.82 -25.70 26.76
CA CYS A 350 6.88 -26.82 26.76
C CYS A 350 7.47 -28.10 27.32
#